data_0af66e59b999a1f351a0a7ca590e7c47
#
_entry.id   0af66e59b999a1f351a0a7ca590e7c47
#
_cell.length_a   1.000
_cell.length_b   1.000
_cell.length_c   1.000
_cell.angle_alpha   90.00
_cell.angle_beta   90.00
_cell.angle_gamma   90.00
#
_symmetry.space_group_name_H-M   'P 1'
#
loop_
_entity.id
_entity.type
_entity.pdbx_description
1 polymer ?
#
loop_
_entity_poly.entity_id
_entity_poly.type
_entity_poly.pdbx_seq_one_letter_code
_entity_poly.pdbx_strand_id
1 'polypeptide(L)'
;MPPQVEADVLSSDQTFKDASNFANVKALQFGEIGVWMGVRWMRGNFLPIFKGVAAPGTQGALVAGYTESGSGGALDSTKIVVVGHDVTSDYERIVSQAKTVADTDASVTVTTPTSTNYVWDIYMSNTSGASYKRVWTRLAGNTAKTLTATDYTNGTALTPPTAPASGVESFVTWVFGTEGFGRVELNGMSLQSYITPAGASYSNPLAQGRKIGSKIMWKSFIIDNDYFARIESGSAFGAQLPA
;
A
#
# COMPACT_ATOMS: atom_id res chain seq x y z
N MET A 1 10.35 -7.19 6.43
CA MET A 1 10.69 -7.37 5.00
C MET A 1 9.85 -8.51 4.44
N PRO A 2 9.39 -8.47 3.17
CA PRO A 2 8.65 -9.57 2.53
C PRO A 2 9.52 -10.82 2.36
N PRO A 3 8.90 -12.04 2.32
CA PRO A 3 9.65 -13.29 2.17
C PRO A 3 10.45 -13.39 0.86
N GLN A 4 9.96 -12.78 -0.21
CA GLN A 4 10.63 -12.76 -1.53
C GLN A 4 11.93 -11.98 -1.47
N VAL A 5 11.91 -10.78 -0.86
CA VAL A 5 13.10 -9.94 -0.67
C VAL A 5 14.07 -10.60 0.30
N GLU A 6 13.58 -11.27 1.34
CA GLU A 6 14.42 -12.07 2.23
C GLU A 6 15.18 -13.16 1.47
N ALA A 7 14.49 -13.91 0.61
CA ALA A 7 15.11 -14.95 -0.20
C ALA A 7 16.21 -14.41 -1.12
N ASP A 8 15.98 -13.25 -1.75
CA ASP A 8 16.97 -12.58 -2.59
C ASP A 8 18.20 -12.14 -1.79
N VAL A 9 18.00 -11.49 -0.65
CA VAL A 9 19.10 -11.04 0.22
C VAL A 9 19.90 -12.24 0.73
N LEU A 10 19.23 -13.29 1.20
CA LEU A 10 19.91 -14.52 1.64
C LEU A 10 20.61 -15.26 0.51
N SER A 11 20.19 -15.12 -0.73
CA SER A 11 20.85 -15.74 -1.89
C SER A 11 22.08 -14.97 -2.36
N SER A 12 22.04 -13.64 -2.27
CA SER A 12 23.03 -12.75 -2.88
C SER A 12 24.10 -12.22 -1.91
N ASP A 13 23.78 -12.07 -0.64
CA ASP A 13 24.69 -11.45 0.34
C ASP A 13 25.18 -12.45 1.41
N GLN A 14 26.47 -12.78 1.36
CA GLN A 14 27.10 -13.65 2.34
C GLN A 14 27.14 -13.04 3.74
N THR A 15 27.33 -11.72 3.83
CA THR A 15 27.38 -11.01 5.11
C THR A 15 26.04 -11.10 5.85
N PHE A 16 24.93 -11.02 5.11
CA PHE A 16 23.59 -11.18 5.69
C PHE A 16 23.34 -12.62 6.17
N LYS A 17 23.81 -13.62 5.41
CA LYS A 17 23.76 -15.04 5.83
C LYS A 17 24.53 -15.27 7.13
N ASP A 18 25.72 -14.71 7.22
CA ASP A 18 26.57 -14.86 8.41
C ASP A 18 25.91 -14.20 9.62
N ALA A 19 25.31 -13.01 9.44
CA ALA A 19 24.56 -12.35 10.50
C ALA A 19 23.35 -13.18 10.97
N SER A 20 22.64 -13.84 10.05
CA SER A 20 21.50 -14.69 10.39
C SER A 20 21.89 -15.94 11.18
N ASN A 21 23.09 -16.49 10.96
CA ASN A 21 23.60 -17.65 11.68
C ASN A 21 23.89 -17.36 13.17
N PHE A 22 24.10 -16.10 13.52
CA PHE A 22 24.29 -15.67 14.92
C PHE A 22 22.97 -15.24 15.59
N ALA A 23 21.82 -15.32 14.89
CA ALA A 23 20.53 -15.01 15.46
C ALA A 23 20.21 -15.97 16.62
N ASN A 24 19.72 -15.41 17.72
CA ASN A 24 19.31 -16.18 18.88
C ASN A 24 18.11 -17.08 18.52
N VAL A 25 18.10 -18.33 18.92
CA VAL A 25 17.04 -19.32 18.67
C VAL A 25 15.65 -18.79 19.09
N LYS A 26 15.57 -18.01 20.17
CA LYS A 26 14.32 -17.36 20.60
C LYS A 26 13.83 -16.30 19.61
N ALA A 27 14.72 -15.59 18.94
CA ALA A 27 14.37 -14.60 17.94
C ALA A 27 13.78 -15.25 16.69
N LEU A 28 14.30 -16.40 16.26
CA LEU A 28 13.75 -17.17 15.14
C LEU A 28 12.30 -17.63 15.37
N GLN A 29 11.89 -17.87 16.62
CA GLN A 29 10.50 -18.24 16.94
C GLN A 29 9.51 -17.11 16.72
N PHE A 30 9.97 -15.85 16.71
CA PHE A 30 9.13 -14.66 16.47
C PHE A 30 9.23 -14.11 15.04
N GLY A 31 9.82 -14.85 14.11
CA GLY A 31 9.99 -14.43 12.72
C GLY A 31 11.13 -13.41 12.52
N GLU A 32 12.05 -13.30 13.48
CA GLU A 32 13.27 -12.53 13.34
C GLU A 32 14.25 -13.27 12.42
N ILE A 33 14.79 -12.59 11.43
CA ILE A 33 15.78 -13.13 10.49
C ILE A 33 17.18 -12.94 11.06
N GLY A 34 17.45 -11.80 11.69
CA GLY A 34 18.73 -11.46 12.29
C GLY A 34 18.89 -9.96 12.51
N VAL A 35 20.05 -9.58 13.02
CA VAL A 35 20.47 -8.19 13.18
C VAL A 35 21.62 -7.91 12.22
N TRP A 36 21.44 -6.93 11.33
CA TRP A 36 22.45 -6.53 10.37
C TRP A 36 22.52 -5.01 10.30
N MET A 37 23.71 -4.45 10.35
CA MET A 37 23.97 -3.00 10.40
C MET A 37 23.18 -2.26 11.51
N GLY A 38 22.99 -2.88 12.66
CA GLY A 38 22.24 -2.30 13.78
C GLY A 38 20.72 -2.34 13.62
N VAL A 39 20.21 -2.88 12.52
CA VAL A 39 18.77 -3.04 12.26
C VAL A 39 18.36 -4.48 12.51
N ARG A 40 17.30 -4.67 13.28
CA ARG A 40 16.68 -5.98 13.50
C ARG A 40 15.71 -6.27 12.35
N TRP A 41 15.96 -7.34 11.62
CA TRP A 41 15.15 -7.72 10.45
C TRP A 41 14.12 -8.78 10.83
N MET A 42 12.88 -8.53 10.43
CA MET A 42 11.76 -9.43 10.69
C MET A 42 11.03 -9.74 9.38
N ARG A 43 10.52 -10.98 9.28
CA ARG A 43 9.66 -11.40 8.17
C ARG A 43 8.26 -10.80 8.35
N GLY A 44 7.72 -10.22 7.30
CA GLY A 44 6.35 -9.70 7.24
C GLY A 44 5.61 -10.23 6.03
N ASN A 45 4.62 -11.11 6.24
CA ASN A 45 3.84 -11.72 5.15
C ASN A 45 2.71 -10.81 4.64
N PHE A 46 2.40 -9.72 5.36
CA PHE A 46 1.30 -8.82 5.05
C PHE A 46 1.76 -7.46 4.52
N LEU A 47 3.01 -7.37 4.10
CA LEU A 47 3.53 -6.13 3.53
C LEU A 47 2.95 -5.90 2.14
N PRO A 48 2.66 -4.62 1.76
CA PRO A 48 2.08 -4.32 0.47
C PRO A 48 3.03 -4.66 -0.68
N ILE A 49 2.46 -5.11 -1.78
CA ILE A 49 3.14 -5.41 -3.03
C ILE A 49 2.46 -4.56 -4.08
N PHE A 50 3.23 -3.80 -4.86
CA PHE A 50 2.72 -2.99 -5.96
C PHE A 50 2.97 -3.67 -7.28
N LYS A 51 1.98 -3.59 -8.15
CA LYS A 51 2.11 -4.01 -9.54
C LYS A 51 2.15 -2.77 -10.45
N GLY A 52 3.21 -2.64 -11.21
CA GLY A 52 3.30 -1.61 -12.23
C GLY A 52 2.38 -1.90 -13.40
N VAL A 53 1.73 -0.87 -13.92
CA VAL A 53 0.87 -0.93 -15.10
C VAL A 53 1.25 0.18 -16.08
N ALA A 54 0.79 0.05 -17.32
CA ALA A 54 1.03 1.06 -18.35
C ALA A 54 0.50 2.44 -17.93
N ALA A 55 1.05 3.49 -18.51
CA ALA A 55 0.61 4.86 -18.29
C ALA A 55 -0.85 5.05 -18.75
N PRO A 56 -1.61 5.98 -18.14
CA PRO A 56 -2.95 6.34 -18.57
C PRO A 56 -3.03 6.64 -20.08
N GLY A 57 -4.09 6.19 -20.74
CA GLY A 57 -4.30 6.40 -22.18
C GLY A 57 -3.45 5.52 -23.11
N THR A 58 -2.70 4.56 -22.58
CA THR A 58 -1.96 3.56 -23.37
C THR A 58 -2.77 2.27 -23.41
N GLN A 59 -2.64 1.49 -24.49
CA GLN A 59 -3.29 0.18 -24.58
C GLN A 59 -2.90 -0.72 -23.39
N GLY A 60 -3.87 -1.30 -22.69
CA GLY A 60 -3.65 -2.05 -21.45
C GLY A 60 -3.36 -1.16 -20.22
N ALA A 61 -3.60 0.16 -20.34
CA ALA A 61 -3.43 1.09 -19.24
C ALA A 61 -4.43 0.86 -18.10
N LEU A 62 -4.05 1.35 -16.94
CA LEU A 62 -4.88 1.29 -15.73
C LEU A 62 -6.18 2.10 -15.88
N VAL A 63 -6.18 3.22 -16.58
CA VAL A 63 -7.36 4.09 -16.75
C VAL A 63 -8.13 3.77 -18.03
N ALA A 64 -9.45 3.75 -17.91
CA ALA A 64 -10.33 3.47 -19.05
C ALA A 64 -10.35 4.60 -20.08
N GLY A 65 -10.08 5.84 -19.67
CA GLY A 65 -10.03 7.01 -20.54
C GLY A 65 -8.98 8.03 -20.07
N TYR A 66 -8.34 8.65 -21.02
CA TYR A 66 -7.44 9.77 -20.81
C TYR A 66 -7.58 10.73 -21.98
N THR A 67 -8.05 11.92 -21.72
CA THR A 67 -8.31 12.92 -22.77
C THR A 67 -7.73 14.26 -22.34
N GLU A 68 -6.81 14.76 -23.13
CA GLU A 68 -6.25 16.09 -23.03
C GLU A 68 -7.13 17.07 -23.76
N SER A 69 -7.34 18.27 -23.22
CA SER A 69 -8.18 19.28 -23.84
C SER A 69 -7.84 20.70 -23.39
N GLY A 70 -8.20 21.65 -24.26
CA GLY A 70 -7.99 23.07 -24.03
C GLY A 70 -6.72 23.60 -24.70
N SER A 71 -6.48 24.89 -24.50
CA SER A 71 -5.28 25.59 -24.96
C SER A 71 -4.79 26.50 -23.85
N GLY A 72 -3.47 26.76 -23.81
CA GLY A 72 -2.89 27.67 -22.83
C GLY A 72 -1.81 27.08 -21.92
N GLY A 73 -1.50 25.78 -22.03
CA GLY A 73 -0.32 25.16 -21.40
C GLY A 73 -0.31 25.17 -19.86
N ALA A 74 -1.47 25.29 -19.21
CA ALA A 74 -1.52 25.38 -17.73
C ALA A 74 -1.07 24.08 -17.03
N LEU A 75 -1.08 22.95 -17.75
CA LEU A 75 -0.64 21.63 -17.29
C LEU A 75 0.61 21.12 -18.01
N ASP A 76 1.29 21.98 -18.76
CA ASP A 76 2.49 21.63 -19.48
C ASP A 76 3.48 20.83 -18.59
N SER A 77 3.99 19.74 -19.16
CA SER A 77 4.96 18.84 -18.50
C SER A 77 4.52 18.26 -17.15
N THR A 78 3.26 18.46 -16.75
CA THR A 78 2.67 17.84 -15.57
C THR A 78 2.59 16.33 -15.74
N LYS A 79 2.92 15.59 -14.70
CA LYS A 79 2.82 14.13 -14.69
C LYS A 79 1.62 13.67 -13.88
N ILE A 80 0.89 12.71 -14.42
CA ILE A 80 -0.27 12.10 -13.76
C ILE A 80 0.04 10.64 -13.45
N VAL A 81 -0.21 10.24 -12.21
CA VAL A 81 -0.07 8.86 -11.72
C VAL A 81 -1.40 8.46 -11.08
N VAL A 82 -1.87 7.27 -11.38
CA VAL A 82 -3.08 6.70 -10.79
C VAL A 82 -2.70 5.49 -9.94
N VAL A 83 -3.20 5.44 -8.72
CA VAL A 83 -2.91 4.39 -7.75
C VAL A 83 -4.21 3.71 -7.36
N GLY A 84 -4.25 2.39 -7.43
CA GLY A 84 -5.37 1.57 -6.99
C GLY A 84 -5.13 1.01 -5.60
N HIS A 85 -6.08 1.24 -4.71
CA HIS A 85 -6.12 0.66 -3.37
C HIS A 85 -7.13 -0.47 -3.32
N ASP A 86 -6.75 -1.57 -2.73
CA ASP A 86 -7.66 -2.68 -2.45
C ASP A 86 -8.72 -2.25 -1.43
N VAL A 87 -10.00 -2.44 -1.75
CA VAL A 87 -11.12 -2.02 -0.89
C VAL A 87 -11.11 -2.72 0.47
N THR A 88 -10.63 -3.96 0.52
CA THR A 88 -10.65 -4.78 1.74
C THR A 88 -9.49 -4.46 2.67
N SER A 89 -8.27 -4.37 2.11
CA SER A 89 -7.05 -4.16 2.89
C SER A 89 -6.62 -2.70 2.98
N ASP A 90 -7.18 -1.81 2.14
CA ASP A 90 -6.78 -0.42 1.93
C ASP A 90 -5.31 -0.23 1.53
N TYR A 91 -4.65 -1.31 1.10
CA TYR A 91 -3.28 -1.25 0.61
C TYR A 91 -3.24 -0.82 -0.85
N GLU A 92 -2.26 0.00 -1.18
CA GLU A 92 -1.90 0.29 -2.57
C GLU A 92 -1.45 -1.03 -3.23
N ARG A 93 -2.05 -1.35 -4.38
CA ARG A 93 -1.77 -2.61 -5.10
C ARG A 93 -1.31 -2.38 -6.53
N ILE A 94 -1.82 -1.33 -7.16
CA ILE A 94 -1.60 -1.05 -8.57
C ILE A 94 -1.13 0.39 -8.70
N VAL A 95 -0.03 0.60 -9.45
CA VAL A 95 0.55 1.93 -9.68
C VAL A 95 0.80 2.11 -11.16
N SER A 96 0.24 3.16 -11.76
CA SER A 96 0.47 3.46 -13.16
C SER A 96 1.84 4.10 -13.38
N GLN A 97 2.42 3.86 -14.57
CA GLN A 97 3.49 4.71 -15.05
C GLN A 97 3.01 6.17 -15.15
N ALA A 98 3.91 7.10 -14.93
CA ALA A 98 3.59 8.51 -15.07
C ALA A 98 3.25 8.85 -16.53
N LYS A 99 2.10 9.47 -16.77
CA LYS A 99 1.73 10.07 -18.05
C LYS A 99 2.07 11.54 -18.01
N THR A 100 2.90 11.99 -18.93
CA THR A 100 3.19 13.42 -19.10
C THR A 100 2.13 14.05 -19.98
N VAL A 101 1.57 15.16 -19.54
CA VAL A 101 0.60 15.98 -20.29
C VAL A 101 1.37 16.77 -21.35
N ALA A 102 0.79 16.90 -22.54
CA ALA A 102 1.40 17.64 -23.63
C ALA A 102 1.43 19.16 -23.37
N ASP A 103 2.32 19.86 -24.05
CA ASP A 103 2.71 21.25 -23.78
C ASP A 103 1.62 22.30 -24.00
N THR A 104 0.47 21.94 -24.58
CA THR A 104 -0.57 22.91 -24.95
C THR A 104 -1.85 22.77 -24.16
N ASP A 105 -1.97 21.77 -23.29
CA ASP A 105 -3.26 21.45 -22.68
C ASP A 105 -3.53 22.22 -21.38
N ALA A 106 -4.78 22.67 -21.24
CA ALA A 106 -5.26 23.38 -20.05
C ALA A 106 -5.93 22.44 -19.04
N SER A 107 -6.40 21.28 -19.48
CA SER A 107 -7.06 20.28 -18.65
C SER A 107 -6.88 18.86 -19.17
N VAL A 108 -6.97 17.89 -18.28
CA VAL A 108 -6.92 16.47 -18.61
C VAL A 108 -8.05 15.74 -17.91
N THR A 109 -8.84 15.00 -18.68
CA THR A 109 -9.86 14.12 -18.11
C THR A 109 -9.33 12.71 -17.97
N VAL A 110 -9.36 12.20 -16.74
CA VAL A 110 -8.94 10.85 -16.38
C VAL A 110 -10.16 10.07 -15.94
N THR A 111 -10.42 8.92 -16.58
CA THR A 111 -11.51 8.01 -16.19
C THR A 111 -10.92 6.78 -15.54
N THR A 112 -11.31 6.50 -14.29
CA THR A 112 -10.84 5.33 -13.55
C THR A 112 -11.40 4.05 -14.18
N PRO A 113 -10.67 2.91 -14.10
CA PRO A 113 -11.13 1.63 -14.62
C PRO A 113 -12.40 1.15 -13.91
N THR A 114 -13.19 0.35 -14.61
CA THR A 114 -14.32 -0.35 -13.99
C THR A 114 -13.79 -1.43 -13.06
N SER A 115 -13.93 -1.24 -11.75
CA SER A 115 -13.54 -2.23 -10.76
C SER A 115 -14.38 -2.08 -9.50
N THR A 116 -14.76 -3.20 -8.90
CA THR A 116 -15.44 -3.27 -7.59
C THR A 116 -14.46 -3.55 -6.46
N ASN A 117 -13.25 -4.03 -6.78
CA ASN A 117 -12.24 -4.45 -5.81
C ASN A 117 -11.25 -3.34 -5.48
N TYR A 118 -11.25 -2.24 -6.25
CA TYR A 118 -10.31 -1.15 -6.07
C TYR A 118 -11.02 0.20 -6.00
N VAL A 119 -10.48 1.07 -5.17
CA VAL A 119 -10.72 2.51 -5.19
C VAL A 119 -9.45 3.20 -5.68
N TRP A 120 -9.61 4.37 -6.30
CA TRP A 120 -8.55 4.99 -7.08
C TRP A 120 -8.17 6.35 -6.52
N ASP A 121 -6.87 6.57 -6.35
CA ASP A 121 -6.28 7.86 -6.05
C ASP A 121 -5.60 8.42 -7.29
N ILE A 122 -5.74 9.72 -7.52
CA ILE A 122 -5.07 10.42 -8.62
C ILE A 122 -4.04 11.38 -8.03
N TYR A 123 -2.81 11.23 -8.51
CA TYR A 123 -1.69 12.10 -8.18
C TYR A 123 -1.31 12.93 -9.39
N MET A 124 -0.94 14.17 -9.14
CA MET A 124 -0.54 15.13 -10.15
C MET A 124 0.74 15.82 -9.71
N SER A 125 1.71 15.97 -10.62
CA SER A 125 2.93 16.73 -10.33
C SER A 125 2.75 18.20 -10.65
N ASN A 126 3.72 19.02 -10.22
CA ASN A 126 3.90 20.36 -10.77
C ASN A 126 4.40 20.31 -12.23
N THR A 127 4.45 21.45 -12.89
CA THR A 127 4.91 21.60 -14.27
C THR A 127 6.38 21.17 -14.48
N SER A 128 7.19 21.12 -13.44
CA SER A 128 8.55 20.55 -13.51
C SER A 128 8.60 19.02 -13.38
N GLY A 129 7.47 18.38 -13.07
CA GLY A 129 7.38 16.94 -12.88
C GLY A 129 8.05 16.40 -11.61
N ALA A 130 8.42 17.26 -10.66
CA ALA A 130 9.23 16.92 -9.49
C ALA A 130 8.41 16.75 -8.21
N SER A 131 7.43 17.63 -7.95
CA SER A 131 6.64 17.60 -6.72
C SER A 131 5.25 17.07 -6.97
N TYR A 132 4.86 16.02 -6.28
CA TYR A 132 3.55 15.42 -6.42
C TYR A 132 2.58 15.86 -5.32
N LYS A 133 1.31 15.91 -5.68
CA LYS A 133 0.20 16.04 -4.76
C LYS A 133 -0.89 15.04 -5.12
N ARG A 134 -1.55 14.49 -4.11
CA ARG A 134 -2.78 13.73 -4.30
C ARG A 134 -3.94 14.69 -4.49
N VAL A 135 -4.52 14.70 -5.68
CA VAL A 135 -5.60 15.61 -6.06
C VAL A 135 -6.99 15.01 -5.87
N TRP A 136 -7.12 13.71 -6.04
CA TRP A 136 -8.36 12.96 -5.80
C TRP A 136 -8.05 11.68 -5.03
N THR A 137 -8.96 11.27 -4.15
CA THR A 137 -8.81 10.09 -3.31
C THR A 137 -10.08 9.24 -3.30
N ARG A 138 -9.90 7.92 -3.23
CA ARG A 138 -10.95 6.92 -3.08
C ARG A 138 -12.08 7.02 -4.11
N LEU A 139 -11.74 7.32 -5.37
CA LEU A 139 -12.70 7.35 -6.45
C LEU A 139 -13.20 5.93 -6.75
N ALA A 140 -14.50 5.80 -6.97
CA ALA A 140 -15.06 4.55 -7.47
C ALA A 140 -14.58 4.25 -8.90
N GLY A 141 -14.72 2.99 -9.32
CA GLY A 141 -14.47 2.61 -10.71
C GLY A 141 -15.40 3.36 -11.69
N ASN A 142 -14.93 3.52 -12.91
CA ASN A 142 -15.64 4.22 -13.99
C ASN A 142 -16.03 5.67 -13.65
N THR A 143 -15.19 6.37 -12.90
CA THR A 143 -15.40 7.79 -12.54
C THR A 143 -14.48 8.66 -13.36
N ALA A 144 -15.05 9.60 -14.12
CA ALA A 144 -14.32 10.61 -14.86
C ALA A 144 -14.05 11.84 -13.99
N LYS A 145 -12.81 12.32 -14.00
CA LYS A 145 -12.39 13.56 -13.33
C LYS A 145 -11.55 14.39 -14.27
N THR A 146 -11.97 15.65 -14.46
CA THR A 146 -11.18 16.64 -15.20
C THR A 146 -10.22 17.31 -14.22
N LEU A 147 -8.94 17.22 -14.51
CA LEU A 147 -7.84 17.78 -13.74
C LEU A 147 -7.43 19.13 -14.32
N THR A 148 -7.20 20.10 -13.47
CA THR A 148 -6.77 21.45 -13.79
C THR A 148 -5.61 21.88 -12.89
N ALA A 149 -4.97 23.00 -13.19
CA ALA A 149 -3.94 23.58 -12.31
C ALA A 149 -4.47 23.93 -10.91
N THR A 150 -5.76 24.22 -10.78
CA THR A 150 -6.41 24.47 -9.50
C THR A 150 -6.47 23.21 -8.63
N ASP A 151 -6.69 22.04 -9.23
CA ASP A 151 -6.70 20.77 -8.50
C ASP A 151 -5.33 20.49 -7.90
N TYR A 152 -4.25 20.76 -8.65
CA TYR A 152 -2.90 20.68 -8.09
C TYR A 152 -2.70 21.64 -6.92
N THR A 153 -3.16 22.90 -7.04
CA THR A 153 -3.01 23.89 -5.97
C THR A 153 -3.67 23.42 -4.67
N ASN A 154 -4.87 22.85 -4.77
CA ASN A 154 -5.68 22.37 -3.65
C ASN A 154 -5.31 20.96 -3.16
N GLY A 155 -4.48 20.23 -3.90
CA GLY A 155 -4.10 18.86 -3.58
C GLY A 155 -3.24 18.75 -2.31
N THR A 156 -3.32 17.58 -1.65
CA THR A 156 -2.49 17.25 -0.49
C THR A 156 -1.10 16.85 -0.94
N ALA A 157 -0.06 17.47 -0.39
CA ALA A 157 1.32 17.10 -0.67
C ALA A 157 1.58 15.64 -0.24
N LEU A 158 1.73 14.76 -1.22
CA LEU A 158 1.96 13.34 -1.03
C LEU A 158 2.58 12.75 -2.29
N THR A 159 3.68 12.05 -2.15
CA THR A 159 4.35 11.38 -3.26
C THR A 159 3.70 10.02 -3.52
N PRO A 160 3.33 9.69 -4.77
CA PRO A 160 2.83 8.35 -5.09
C PRO A 160 3.93 7.30 -4.90
N PRO A 161 3.57 6.01 -4.74
CA PRO A 161 4.53 4.93 -4.82
C PRO A 161 5.32 4.98 -6.13
N THR A 162 6.57 4.54 -6.11
CA THR A 162 7.35 4.42 -7.34
C THR A 162 6.73 3.34 -8.23
N ALA A 163 6.33 3.72 -9.44
CA ALA A 163 5.76 2.78 -10.40
C ALA A 163 6.87 1.87 -10.94
N PRO A 164 6.87 0.56 -10.64
CA PRO A 164 7.77 -0.37 -11.31
C PRO A 164 7.41 -0.47 -12.80
N ALA A 165 8.27 -1.09 -13.61
CA ALA A 165 7.96 -1.33 -15.02
C ALA A 165 6.62 -2.08 -15.16
N SER A 166 5.89 -1.85 -16.27
CA SER A 166 4.59 -2.48 -16.49
C SER A 166 4.69 -4.01 -16.40
N GLY A 167 3.83 -4.62 -15.61
CA GLY A 167 3.82 -6.06 -15.33
C GLY A 167 4.81 -6.52 -14.26
N VAL A 168 5.69 -5.63 -13.78
CA VAL A 168 6.66 -5.92 -12.72
C VAL A 168 6.08 -5.59 -11.36
N GLU A 169 6.47 -6.35 -10.36
CA GLU A 169 6.07 -6.16 -8.98
C GLU A 169 7.18 -5.49 -8.17
N SER A 170 6.79 -4.62 -7.25
CA SER A 170 7.67 -3.99 -6.26
C SER A 170 7.23 -4.37 -4.86
N PHE A 171 8.18 -4.78 -4.05
CA PHE A 171 7.98 -5.24 -2.68
C PHE A 171 8.38 -4.14 -1.70
N VAL A 172 7.55 -3.92 -0.70
CA VAL A 172 7.79 -2.89 0.31
C VAL A 172 8.42 -3.49 1.55
N THR A 173 9.52 -2.89 1.99
CA THR A 173 10.12 -3.13 3.30
C THR A 173 10.00 -1.88 4.13
N TRP A 174 9.48 -1.99 5.34
CA TRP A 174 9.42 -0.89 6.30
C TRP A 174 10.59 -0.97 7.29
N VAL A 175 11.29 0.14 7.45
CA VAL A 175 12.28 0.35 8.51
C VAL A 175 11.75 1.45 9.42
N PHE A 176 11.73 1.21 10.73
CA PHE A 176 11.21 2.16 11.69
C PHE A 176 11.97 2.08 13.03
N GLY A 177 12.04 3.22 13.72
CA GLY A 177 12.58 3.33 15.05
C GLY A 177 11.58 2.85 16.13
N THR A 178 12.06 2.65 17.34
CA THR A 178 11.26 2.20 18.49
C THR A 178 10.11 3.12 18.85
N GLU A 179 10.21 4.41 18.54
CA GLU A 179 9.19 5.43 18.83
C GLU A 179 8.38 5.83 17.60
N GLY A 180 8.53 5.13 16.47
CA GLY A 180 7.83 5.46 15.23
C GLY A 180 6.32 5.24 15.31
N PHE A 181 5.86 4.23 16.04
CA PHE A 181 4.42 3.94 16.14
C PHE A 181 4.01 3.55 17.56
N GLY A 182 2.74 3.77 17.85
CA GLY A 182 2.13 3.40 19.10
C GLY A 182 0.87 2.55 18.91
N ARG A 183 0.51 1.80 19.92
CA ARG A 183 -0.74 1.09 20.04
C ARG A 183 -1.46 1.57 21.30
N VAL A 184 -2.71 1.98 21.16
CA VAL A 184 -3.59 2.32 22.26
C VAL A 184 -4.64 1.24 22.42
N GLU A 185 -4.81 0.78 23.63
CA GLU A 185 -5.91 -0.10 24.03
C GLU A 185 -6.83 0.67 25.00
N LEU A 186 -8.12 0.50 24.84
CA LEU A 186 -9.06 1.07 25.80
C LEU A 186 -8.96 0.30 27.11
N ASN A 187 -8.76 1.02 28.22
CA ASN A 187 -8.65 0.41 29.55
C ASN A 187 -9.90 -0.45 29.86
N GLY A 188 -9.68 -1.70 30.25
CA GLY A 188 -10.73 -2.69 30.47
C GLY A 188 -11.31 -3.32 29.18
N MET A 189 -10.77 -3.00 28.00
CA MET A 189 -11.20 -3.54 26.70
C MET A 189 -10.08 -4.27 25.96
N SER A 190 -9.06 -4.76 26.67
CA SER A 190 -8.13 -5.76 26.16
C SER A 190 -8.88 -7.02 25.72
N LEU A 191 -8.23 -7.97 25.10
CA LEU A 191 -8.87 -9.20 24.63
C LEU A 191 -9.68 -9.86 25.76
N GLN A 192 -10.99 -9.80 25.62
CA GLN A 192 -11.95 -10.44 26.54
C GLN A 192 -12.59 -11.61 25.81
N SER A 193 -12.58 -12.78 26.45
CA SER A 193 -13.27 -13.97 25.95
C SER A 193 -14.50 -14.24 26.79
N TYR A 194 -15.64 -14.39 26.14
CA TYR A 194 -16.92 -14.69 26.74
C TYR A 194 -17.33 -16.10 26.33
N ILE A 195 -17.52 -16.98 27.33
CA ILE A 195 -17.96 -18.34 27.10
C ILE A 195 -19.35 -18.48 27.72
N THR A 196 -20.35 -18.70 26.89
CA THR A 196 -21.68 -19.04 27.36
C THR A 196 -21.75 -20.56 27.56
N PRO A 197 -21.99 -21.06 28.77
CA PRO A 197 -22.10 -22.50 29.02
C PRO A 197 -23.26 -23.09 28.22
N ALA A 198 -23.18 -24.40 27.94
CA ALA A 198 -24.29 -25.11 27.33
C ALA A 198 -25.48 -25.07 28.31
N GLY A 199 -26.60 -24.58 27.84
CA GLY A 199 -27.85 -24.51 28.63
C GLY A 199 -29.03 -24.83 27.73
N ALA A 200 -30.03 -25.48 28.29
CA ALA A 200 -31.27 -25.74 27.58
C ALA A 200 -32.02 -24.43 27.36
N SER A 201 -32.36 -24.16 26.08
CA SER A 201 -33.16 -23.01 25.67
C SER A 201 -34.01 -23.40 24.47
N TYR A 202 -34.96 -22.54 24.08
CA TYR A 202 -35.81 -22.78 22.91
C TYR A 202 -34.99 -23.03 21.62
N SER A 203 -33.86 -22.36 21.46
CA SER A 203 -32.94 -22.53 20.32
C SER A 203 -31.87 -23.60 20.53
N ASN A 204 -31.73 -24.17 21.71
CA ASN A 204 -30.77 -25.22 22.04
C ASN A 204 -31.36 -26.18 23.07
N PRO A 205 -32.44 -26.94 22.73
CA PRO A 205 -33.19 -27.74 23.68
C PRO A 205 -32.40 -28.89 24.28
N LEU A 206 -31.39 -29.38 23.58
CA LEU A 206 -30.53 -30.47 24.06
C LEU A 206 -29.27 -30.00 24.78
N ALA A 207 -29.11 -28.69 25.01
CA ALA A 207 -27.96 -28.10 25.69
C ALA A 207 -26.59 -28.50 25.13
N GLN A 208 -26.51 -28.82 23.84
CA GLN A 208 -25.27 -29.31 23.18
C GLN A 208 -24.38 -28.18 22.65
N GLY A 209 -24.93 -26.99 22.41
CA GLY A 209 -24.21 -25.84 21.84
C GLY A 209 -23.61 -24.95 22.92
N ARG A 210 -22.33 -24.59 22.77
CA ARG A 210 -21.68 -23.51 23.52
C ARG A 210 -21.38 -22.36 22.57
N LYS A 211 -21.47 -21.11 23.06
CA LYS A 211 -21.11 -19.93 22.28
C LYS A 211 -19.84 -19.34 22.88
N ILE A 212 -18.85 -19.07 22.02
CA ILE A 212 -17.62 -18.39 22.39
C ILE A 212 -17.60 -17.07 21.61
N GLY A 213 -17.50 -15.98 22.32
CA GLY A 213 -17.33 -14.63 21.77
C GLY A 213 -16.04 -14.02 22.26
N SER A 214 -15.37 -13.25 21.42
CA SER A 214 -14.22 -12.45 21.82
C SER A 214 -14.46 -11.00 21.44
N LYS A 215 -13.99 -10.10 22.27
CA LYS A 215 -14.03 -8.66 22.05
C LYS A 215 -12.65 -8.08 22.33
N ILE A 216 -12.17 -7.24 21.41
CA ILE A 216 -10.95 -6.47 21.59
C ILE A 216 -11.17 -5.09 20.98
N MET A 217 -10.67 -4.05 21.64
CA MET A 217 -10.65 -2.68 21.11
C MET A 217 -9.25 -2.13 21.23
N TRP A 218 -8.63 -1.89 20.09
CA TRP A 218 -7.31 -1.28 19.98
C TRP A 218 -7.20 -0.47 18.68
N LYS A 219 -6.28 0.46 18.67
CA LYS A 219 -5.92 1.22 17.47
C LYS A 219 -4.41 1.44 17.47
N SER A 220 -3.78 1.25 16.31
CA SER A 220 -2.41 1.68 16.07
C SER A 220 -2.40 3.05 15.40
N PHE A 221 -1.36 3.83 15.66
CA PHE A 221 -1.14 5.15 15.06
C PHE A 221 0.36 5.39 14.90
N ILE A 222 0.69 6.25 13.95
CA ILE A 222 2.06 6.72 13.75
C ILE A 222 2.28 7.90 14.71
N ILE A 223 3.35 7.85 15.47
CA ILE A 223 3.73 8.93 16.41
C ILE A 223 4.49 9.99 15.62
N ASP A 224 5.49 9.58 14.86
CA ASP A 224 6.33 10.48 14.09
C ASP A 224 6.73 9.82 12.76
N ASN A 225 6.49 10.51 11.65
CA ASN A 225 6.82 10.04 10.32
C ASN A 225 8.33 10.02 10.03
N ASP A 226 9.11 10.84 10.74
CA ASP A 226 10.55 10.94 10.52
C ASP A 226 11.30 9.68 10.98
N TYR A 227 10.65 8.85 11.82
CA TYR A 227 11.17 7.55 12.26
C TYR A 227 10.82 6.39 11.33
N PHE A 228 10.22 6.68 10.15
CA PHE A 228 9.88 5.66 9.17
C PHE A 228 10.65 5.84 7.88
N ALA A 229 11.16 4.73 7.35
CA ALA A 229 11.67 4.67 6.00
C ALA A 229 10.97 3.52 5.25
N ARG A 230 10.53 3.80 4.03
CA ARG A 230 9.95 2.84 3.12
C ARG A 230 10.96 2.52 2.04
N ILE A 231 11.31 1.26 1.91
CA ILE A 231 12.21 0.75 0.88
C ILE A 231 11.36 -0.05 -0.11
N GLU A 232 11.40 0.32 -1.37
CA GLU A 232 10.75 -0.39 -2.47
C GLU A 232 11.82 -1.10 -3.30
N SER A 233 11.68 -2.42 -3.44
CA SER A 233 12.65 -3.25 -4.17
C SER A 233 11.93 -4.25 -5.07
N GLY A 234 12.59 -4.63 -6.16
CA GLY A 234 12.21 -5.81 -6.94
C GLY A 234 12.61 -7.10 -6.22
N SER A 235 12.14 -8.24 -6.73
CA SER A 235 12.61 -9.56 -6.34
C SER A 235 12.70 -10.47 -7.56
N ALA A 236 13.67 -11.39 -7.56
CA ALA A 236 13.77 -12.45 -8.56
C ALA A 236 12.63 -13.49 -8.40
N PHE A 237 12.03 -13.55 -7.21
CA PHE A 237 10.87 -14.38 -6.92
C PHE A 237 9.60 -13.55 -7.10
N GLY A 238 8.82 -13.83 -8.15
CA GLY A 238 7.53 -13.16 -8.37
C GLY A 238 6.56 -13.35 -7.20
N ALA A 239 5.71 -12.38 -6.95
CA ALA A 239 4.62 -12.54 -6.01
C ALA A 239 3.51 -13.41 -6.64
N GLN A 240 3.09 -14.42 -5.92
CA GLN A 240 1.79 -15.03 -6.18
C GLN A 240 0.72 -14.09 -5.59
N LEU A 241 0.33 -13.08 -6.36
CA LEU A 241 -0.86 -12.31 -6.02
C LEU A 241 -2.08 -13.20 -6.20
N PRO A 242 -3.01 -13.23 -5.25
CA PRO A 242 -4.30 -13.84 -5.50
C PRO A 242 -4.94 -13.17 -6.70
N ALA A 243 -5.44 -13.99 -7.62
CA ALA A 243 -6.09 -13.57 -8.86
C ALA A 243 -7.37 -12.78 -8.59
#